data_e81ce21c589e39c1b437eddb5266a987
#
_entry.id   e81ce21c589e39c1b437eddb5266a987
#
_cell.length_a   1.000
_cell.length_b   1.000
_cell.length_c   1.000
_cell.angle_alpha   90.00
_cell.angle_beta   90.00
_cell.angle_gamma   90.00
#
_symmetry.space_group_name_H-M   'P 1'
#
loop_
_entity.id
_entity.type
_entity.pdbx_description
1 polymer ?
#
loop_
_entity_poly.entity_id
_entity_poly.type
_entity_poly.pdbx_seq_one_letter_code
_entity_poly.pdbx_strand_id
1 'polypeptide(L)'
;MKSSGILIANRGEISVRIARAAAELGIRSVSIYSEDDKNSLHTKISNEAALIPGMGAKAYLDIDSIILTAKKMGCDMLHPGYGLSLIHI
;
A
#
# COMPACT_ATOMS: atom_id res chain seq x y z
N MET A 1 -8.96 4.01 20.53
CA MET A 1 -7.80 3.33 20.03
C MET A 1 -7.65 3.41 18.53
N LYS A 2 -6.47 3.68 18.08
CA LYS A 2 -6.26 3.82 16.67
C LYS A 2 -6.17 2.46 16.00
N SER A 3 -6.91 2.28 14.94
CA SER A 3 -6.87 1.02 14.22
C SER A 3 -5.58 0.89 13.44
N SER A 4 -5.02 -0.31 13.45
CA SER A 4 -3.86 -0.62 12.66
C SER A 4 -4.22 -0.60 11.19
N GLY A 5 -3.23 -0.42 10.36
CA GLY A 5 -3.43 -0.43 8.93
C GLY A 5 -2.30 -1.16 8.24
N ILE A 6 -2.60 -1.63 7.05
CA ILE A 6 -1.60 -2.27 6.22
C ILE A 6 -1.34 -1.39 5.00
N LEU A 7 -0.07 -1.07 4.76
CA LEU A 7 0.30 -0.36 3.56
C LEU A 7 0.66 -1.38 2.50
N ILE A 8 0.05 -1.26 1.34
CA ILE A 8 0.29 -2.19 0.24
C ILE A 8 1.33 -1.57 -0.68
N ALA A 9 2.54 -2.11 -0.62
CA ALA A 9 3.68 -1.58 -1.35
C ALA A 9 3.84 -2.28 -2.68
N ASN A 10 2.79 -2.23 -3.49
CA ASN A 10 2.81 -2.83 -4.82
C ASN A 10 1.74 -2.16 -5.66
N ARG A 11 1.62 -2.59 -6.89
CA ARG A 11 0.68 -1.99 -7.84
C ARG A 11 -0.06 -3.09 -8.60
N GLY A 12 -1.10 -2.68 -9.34
CA GLY A 12 -1.80 -3.56 -10.24
C GLY A 12 -2.60 -4.62 -9.52
N GLU A 13 -2.71 -5.77 -10.15
CA GLU A 13 -3.60 -6.82 -9.65
C GLU A 13 -3.20 -7.34 -8.29
N ILE A 14 -1.91 -7.40 -8.01
CA ILE A 14 -1.45 -7.88 -6.70
C ILE A 14 -1.98 -6.96 -5.60
N SER A 15 -1.89 -5.65 -5.81
CA SER A 15 -2.40 -4.68 -4.84
C SER A 15 -3.90 -4.81 -4.66
N VAL A 16 -4.63 -5.03 -5.75
CA VAL A 16 -6.08 -5.21 -5.67
C VAL A 16 -6.42 -6.43 -4.84
N ARG A 17 -5.71 -7.53 -5.06
CA ARG A 17 -5.99 -8.76 -4.32
C ARG A 17 -5.72 -8.61 -2.83
N ILE A 18 -4.62 -7.92 -2.49
CA ILE A 18 -4.30 -7.69 -1.09
C ILE A 18 -5.33 -6.77 -0.44
N ALA A 19 -5.75 -5.72 -1.15
CA ALA A 19 -6.75 -4.79 -0.62
C ALA A 19 -8.08 -5.50 -0.37
N ARG A 20 -8.48 -6.40 -1.27
CA ARG A 20 -9.72 -7.15 -1.08
C ARG A 20 -9.63 -8.11 0.09
N ALA A 21 -8.49 -8.77 0.24
CA ALA A 21 -8.30 -9.67 1.38
C ALA A 21 -8.34 -8.89 2.70
N ALA A 22 -7.71 -7.72 2.71
CA ALA A 22 -7.73 -6.88 3.91
C ALA A 22 -9.17 -6.46 4.25
N ALA A 23 -9.94 -6.09 3.24
CA ALA A 23 -11.33 -5.70 3.46
C ALA A 23 -12.13 -6.84 4.06
N GLU A 24 -11.92 -8.06 3.57
CA GLU A 24 -12.63 -9.22 4.10
C GLU A 24 -12.28 -9.50 5.55
N LEU A 25 -11.08 -9.16 5.96
CA LEU A 25 -10.63 -9.35 7.32
C LEU A 25 -10.90 -8.15 8.21
N GLY A 26 -11.50 -7.10 7.65
CA GLY A 26 -11.77 -5.90 8.42
C GLY A 26 -10.53 -5.07 8.73
N ILE A 27 -9.49 -5.22 7.94
CA ILE A 27 -8.24 -4.49 8.14
C ILE A 27 -8.21 -3.28 7.23
N ARG A 28 -7.88 -2.12 7.81
CA ARG A 28 -7.75 -0.89 7.02
C ARG A 28 -6.55 -1.01 6.08
N SER A 29 -6.73 -0.69 4.82
CA SER A 29 -5.66 -0.78 3.84
C SER A 29 -5.37 0.59 3.24
N VAL A 30 -4.11 0.83 2.94
CA VAL A 30 -3.64 2.03 2.27
C VAL A 30 -2.80 1.59 1.09
N SER A 31 -3.21 1.97 -0.11
CA SER A 31 -2.44 1.69 -1.31
C SER A 31 -1.55 2.88 -1.62
N ILE A 32 -0.34 2.61 -2.08
CA ILE A 32 0.53 3.67 -2.58
C ILE A 32 0.41 3.71 -4.09
N TYR A 33 0.69 4.86 -4.66
CA TYR A 33 0.67 4.98 -6.12
C TYR A 33 1.69 6.02 -6.56
N SER A 34 2.31 5.75 -7.69
CA SER A 34 3.17 6.71 -8.34
C SER A 34 2.29 7.67 -9.16
N GLU A 35 2.89 8.75 -9.63
CA GLU A 35 2.15 9.79 -10.32
C GLU A 35 1.41 9.26 -11.54
N ASP A 36 2.02 8.31 -12.26
CA ASP A 36 1.41 7.75 -13.45
C ASP A 36 0.38 6.66 -13.16
N ASP A 37 0.22 6.28 -11.90
CA ASP A 37 -0.75 5.25 -11.52
C ASP A 37 -1.95 5.78 -10.75
N LYS A 38 -2.14 7.09 -10.69
CA LYS A 38 -3.14 7.64 -9.79
C LYS A 38 -4.57 7.25 -10.13
N ASN A 39 -4.83 6.84 -11.35
CA ASN A 39 -6.17 6.40 -11.73
C ASN A 39 -6.30 4.89 -11.79
N SER A 40 -5.31 4.17 -11.30
CA SER A 40 -5.33 2.72 -11.33
C SER A 40 -6.35 2.15 -10.36
N LEU A 41 -6.83 0.95 -10.66
CA LEU A 41 -7.85 0.30 -9.85
C LEU A 41 -7.40 0.09 -8.41
N HIS A 42 -6.12 -0.22 -8.20
CA HIS A 42 -5.65 -0.50 -6.85
C HIS A 42 -5.81 0.69 -5.92
N THR A 43 -5.82 1.92 -6.46
CA THR A 43 -6.03 3.10 -5.62
C THR A 43 -7.48 3.26 -5.20
N LYS A 44 -8.39 2.57 -5.88
CA LYS A 44 -9.82 2.71 -5.62
C LYS A 44 -10.40 1.60 -4.76
N ILE A 45 -9.69 0.49 -4.65
CA ILE A 45 -10.15 -0.66 -3.88
C ILE A 45 -9.81 -0.53 -2.41
N SER A 46 -8.63 0.04 -2.10
CA SER A 46 -8.21 0.19 -0.72
C SER A 46 -8.98 1.32 -0.03
N ASN A 47 -8.91 1.35 1.29
CA ASN A 47 -9.59 2.39 2.07
C ASN A 47 -9.03 3.77 1.77
N GLU A 48 -7.72 3.85 1.59
CA GLU A 48 -7.04 5.10 1.31
C GLU A 48 -5.94 4.87 0.30
N ALA A 49 -5.51 5.94 -0.34
CA ALA A 49 -4.42 5.88 -1.30
C ALA A 49 -3.46 7.05 -1.03
N ALA A 50 -2.18 6.78 -1.13
CA ALA A 50 -1.16 7.79 -0.87
C ALA A 50 -0.18 7.86 -2.04
N LEU A 51 0.11 9.08 -2.47
CA LEU A 51 1.06 9.31 -3.55
C LEU A 51 2.48 9.17 -3.02
N ILE A 52 3.31 8.45 -3.77
CA ILE A 52 4.74 8.37 -3.46
C ILE A 52 5.51 9.08 -4.57
N PRO A 53 6.69 9.63 -4.26
CA PRO A 53 7.47 10.33 -5.28
C PRO A 53 8.01 9.38 -6.33
N GLY A 54 8.16 9.90 -7.55
CA GLY A 54 8.70 9.12 -8.65
C GLY A 54 7.63 8.57 -9.56
N MET A 55 8.06 7.91 -10.61
CA MET A 55 7.17 7.39 -11.62
C MET A 55 7.56 5.97 -11.97
N GLY A 56 6.57 5.22 -12.44
CA GLY A 56 6.78 3.86 -12.88
C GLY A 56 7.17 2.92 -11.76
N ALA A 57 7.74 1.78 -12.13
CA ALA A 57 8.08 0.76 -11.17
C ALA A 57 9.11 1.21 -10.14
N LYS A 58 9.94 2.16 -10.50
CA LYS A 58 10.98 2.63 -9.60
C LYS A 58 10.42 3.24 -8.32
N ALA A 59 9.26 3.90 -8.42
CA ALA A 59 8.64 4.52 -7.27
C ALA A 59 8.34 3.47 -6.19
N TYR A 60 7.99 2.26 -6.62
CA TYR A 60 7.62 1.19 -5.69
C TYR A 60 8.83 0.46 -5.12
N LEU A 61 10.03 0.86 -5.52
CA LEU A 61 11.27 0.29 -4.99
C LEU A 61 11.97 1.24 -4.02
N ASP A 62 11.42 2.41 -3.83
CA ASP A 62 12.00 3.41 -2.91
C ASP A 62 11.53 3.10 -1.50
N ILE A 63 12.28 2.23 -0.83
CA ILE A 63 11.89 1.72 0.48
C ILE A 63 11.77 2.83 1.52
N ASP A 64 12.68 3.79 1.49
CA ASP A 64 12.65 4.87 2.48
C ASP A 64 11.37 5.70 2.36
N SER A 65 10.98 6.04 1.14
CA SER A 65 9.75 6.79 0.91
C SER A 65 8.53 5.98 1.30
N ILE A 66 8.55 4.67 1.03
CA ILE A 66 7.43 3.80 1.35
C ILE A 66 7.25 3.70 2.85
N ILE A 67 8.33 3.50 3.59
CA ILE A 67 8.27 3.41 5.06
C ILE A 67 7.79 4.73 5.66
N LEU A 68 8.30 5.84 5.15
CA LEU A 68 7.87 7.14 5.63
C LEU A 68 6.37 7.34 5.39
N THR A 69 5.89 6.95 4.22
CA THR A 69 4.47 7.06 3.89
C THR A 69 3.65 6.19 4.83
N ALA A 70 4.11 4.96 5.11
CA ALA A 70 3.39 4.08 6.01
C ALA A 70 3.23 4.72 7.38
N LYS A 71 4.30 5.32 7.89
CA LYS A 71 4.23 5.97 9.19
C LYS A 71 3.30 7.17 9.19
N LYS A 72 3.33 7.95 8.12
CA LYS A 72 2.44 9.12 8.02
C LYS A 72 0.98 8.70 7.96
N MET A 73 0.69 7.58 7.34
CA MET A 73 -0.67 7.10 7.20
C MET A 73 -1.13 6.25 8.38
N GLY A 74 -0.27 6.08 9.38
CA GLY A 74 -0.64 5.33 10.56
C GLY A 74 -0.67 3.83 10.37
N CYS A 75 0.06 3.31 9.39
CA CYS A 75 0.14 1.88 9.14
C CYS A 75 1.25 1.27 9.96
N ASP A 76 0.99 0.12 10.56
CA ASP A 76 2.00 -0.61 11.33
C ASP A 76 2.46 -1.87 10.60
N MET A 77 1.89 -2.17 9.45
CA MET A 77 2.29 -3.30 8.64
C MET A 77 2.48 -2.86 7.20
N LEU A 78 3.35 -3.57 6.50
CA LEU A 78 3.65 -3.28 5.12
C LEU A 78 3.68 -4.59 4.34
N HIS A 79 2.92 -4.67 3.26
CA HIS A 79 2.87 -5.87 2.42
C HIS A 79 3.54 -5.55 1.09
N PRO A 80 4.67 -6.16 0.78
CA PRO A 80 5.37 -5.86 -0.47
C PRO A 80 4.78 -6.56 -1.68
N GLY A 81 3.89 -7.51 -1.47
CA GLY A 81 3.26 -8.21 -2.59
C GLY A 81 4.03 -9.38 -3.13
N TYR A 82 5.12 -9.76 -2.49
CA TYR A 82 5.92 -10.88 -2.92
C TYR A 82 5.91 -11.97 -1.87
N GLY A 83 5.66 -13.18 -2.33
CA GLY A 83 5.72 -14.30 -1.43
C GLY A 83 4.80 -14.11 -0.24
N LEU A 84 5.27 -14.46 0.91
CA LEU A 84 4.46 -14.45 2.12
C LEU A 84 4.89 -13.41 3.13
N SER A 85 5.78 -12.52 2.74
CA SER A 85 6.36 -11.59 3.70
C SER A 85 5.41 -10.46 4.03
N LEU A 86 5.06 -10.38 5.29
CA LEU A 86 4.39 -9.23 5.85
C LEU A 86 5.37 -8.57 6.78
N ILE A 87 5.67 -7.31 6.54
CA ILE A 87 6.68 -6.61 7.32
C ILE A 87 6.00 -5.76 8.36
N HIS A 88 6.43 -5.94 9.60
CA HIS A 88 5.93 -5.13 10.70
C HIS A 88 6.84 -3.93 10.88
N ILE A 89 6.27 -2.76 10.91
CA ILE A 89 7.03 -1.51 11.01
C ILE A 89 7.17 -1.07 12.45
#